data_e83bbac9173f0165ba617e081dc6bf43
#
_entry.id   e83bbac9173f0165ba617e081dc6bf43
#
_cell.length_a   1.000
_cell.length_b   1.000
_cell.length_c   1.000
_cell.angle_alpha   90.00
_cell.angle_beta   90.00
_cell.angle_gamma   90.00
#
_symmetry.space_group_name_H-M   'P 1'
#
loop_
_entity.id
_entity.type
_entity.pdbx_description
1 polymer ?
#
loop_
_entity_poly.entity_id
_entity_poly.type
_entity_poly.pdbx_seq_one_letter_code
_entity_poly.pdbx_strand_id
1 'polypeptide(L)'
;MKEFIHVLARVLLAFAGTVFTVSAHAENDSLAVRDSVLAVKSLTDSLPRAAKVNIYDLPYSRKASCPDWGRLWLNTGVLAAGELTMLGVLQLLPENATAWNKERITSIPFWKRWSYHVSRGPVWDGDNVVFNYILHPYAGAVYYMGARSIGFNQLGSFLYCFAVSNVLWEYGVEAFMEKPSIQDLILTPLSGLLLGEVFYKVKRNIVNNGYRLWGSRFWGNVVAFLVDPVNEVIGLFAGNPCRESLKGKSRVDVSCTPWAVPFDGGAYGFTVSLAM
;
A
#
# COMPACT_ATOMS: atom_id res chain seq x y z
N MET A 1 28.63 -10.18 -0.28
CA MET A 1 27.69 -10.05 -1.41
C MET A 1 26.94 -11.34 -1.71
N LYS A 2 27.59 -12.48 -1.96
CA LYS A 2 26.89 -13.79 -2.13
C LYS A 2 26.07 -14.19 -0.89
N GLU A 3 26.59 -13.99 0.30
CA GLU A 3 25.93 -14.28 1.58
C GLU A 3 24.64 -13.45 1.77
N PHE A 4 24.67 -12.15 1.42
CA PHE A 4 23.52 -11.24 1.52
C PHE A 4 22.39 -11.66 0.56
N ILE A 5 22.74 -12.04 -0.67
CA ILE A 5 21.78 -12.56 -1.66
C ILE A 5 21.15 -13.85 -1.18
N HIS A 6 21.92 -14.74 -0.55
CA HIS A 6 21.39 -15.99 0.02
C HIS A 6 20.47 -15.75 1.23
N VAL A 7 20.75 -14.76 2.06
CA VAL A 7 19.89 -14.39 3.20
C VAL A 7 18.59 -13.75 2.68
N LEU A 8 18.68 -12.83 1.72
CA LEU A 8 17.49 -12.21 1.11
C LEU A 8 16.62 -13.25 0.37
N ALA A 9 17.22 -14.16 -0.38
CA ALA A 9 16.51 -15.26 -1.04
C ALA A 9 15.84 -16.22 -0.04
N ARG A 10 16.48 -16.51 1.10
CA ARG A 10 15.90 -17.35 2.16
C ARG A 10 14.75 -16.65 2.88
N VAL A 11 14.83 -15.34 3.09
CA VAL A 11 13.74 -14.53 3.68
C VAL A 11 12.55 -14.48 2.72
N LEU A 12 12.79 -14.30 1.42
CA LEU A 12 11.73 -14.31 0.39
C LEU A 12 11.10 -15.70 0.22
N LEU A 13 11.89 -16.77 0.29
CA LEU A 13 11.41 -18.16 0.24
C LEU A 13 10.65 -18.55 1.51
N ALA A 14 11.07 -18.07 2.68
CA ALA A 14 10.34 -18.30 3.94
C ALA A 14 8.99 -17.56 3.94
N PHE A 15 8.92 -16.37 3.34
CA PHE A 15 7.67 -15.61 3.19
C PHE A 15 6.72 -16.28 2.17
N ALA A 16 7.25 -16.84 1.09
CA ALA A 16 6.46 -17.59 0.10
C ALA A 16 6.06 -19.00 0.62
N GLY A 17 6.90 -19.65 1.42
CA GLY A 17 6.68 -21.00 1.95
C GLY A 17 5.58 -21.09 3.02
N THR A 18 5.32 -20.00 3.77
CA THR A 18 4.24 -19.96 4.77
C THR A 18 2.83 -19.82 4.18
N VAL A 19 2.71 -19.51 2.89
CA VAL A 19 1.42 -19.39 2.20
C VAL A 19 1.00 -20.72 1.53
N PHE A 20 1.92 -21.69 1.33
CA PHE A 20 1.68 -22.89 0.50
C PHE A 20 1.59 -24.24 1.23
N THR A 21 1.64 -24.30 2.57
CA THR A 21 1.62 -25.59 3.30
C THR A 21 0.37 -25.87 4.11
N VAL A 22 -0.82 -25.51 3.58
CA VAL A 22 -2.09 -26.02 4.09
C VAL A 22 -2.95 -26.57 2.94
N SER A 23 -2.41 -27.47 2.14
CA SER A 23 -3.23 -28.24 1.19
C SER A 23 -2.48 -29.48 0.71
N ALA A 24 -2.41 -30.49 1.56
CA ALA A 24 -2.31 -31.91 1.17
C ALA A 24 -2.26 -32.77 2.44
N HIS A 25 -3.39 -33.25 2.89
CA HIS A 25 -3.66 -34.59 3.43
C HIS A 25 -5.02 -34.59 4.13
N ALA A 26 -6.05 -34.99 3.45
CA ALA A 26 -7.26 -35.61 4.01
C ALA A 26 -8.16 -36.10 2.86
N GLU A 27 -7.79 -37.22 2.30
CA GLU A 27 -8.73 -38.05 1.60
C GLU A 27 -8.94 -39.31 2.49
N ASN A 28 -10.19 -39.48 2.96
CA ASN A 28 -10.81 -40.59 3.67
C ASN A 28 -11.19 -40.32 5.14
N ASP A 29 -12.28 -39.59 5.30
CA ASP A 29 -13.36 -39.88 6.29
C ASP A 29 -14.48 -38.84 6.06
N SER A 30 -15.30 -39.08 5.01
CA SER A 30 -15.81 -37.93 4.29
C SER A 30 -17.20 -37.42 4.69
N LEU A 31 -18.01 -38.08 5.44
CA LEU A 31 -19.37 -37.61 5.73
C LEU A 31 -19.52 -36.95 7.11
N ALA A 32 -19.05 -37.59 8.17
CA ALA A 32 -19.15 -37.02 9.53
C ALA A 32 -18.30 -35.78 9.75
N VAL A 33 -17.10 -35.73 9.14
CA VAL A 33 -16.23 -34.52 9.16
C VAL A 33 -16.85 -33.38 8.35
N ARG A 34 -17.47 -33.68 7.23
CA ARG A 34 -18.12 -32.68 6.38
C ARG A 34 -19.34 -32.06 7.09
N ASP A 35 -20.15 -32.88 7.76
CA ASP A 35 -21.31 -32.38 8.51
C ASP A 35 -20.90 -31.58 9.74
N SER A 36 -19.83 -31.99 10.45
CA SER A 36 -19.29 -31.22 11.56
C SER A 36 -18.63 -29.91 11.09
N VAL A 37 -17.95 -29.89 9.94
CA VAL A 37 -17.39 -28.67 9.34
C VAL A 37 -18.50 -27.73 8.88
N LEU A 38 -19.58 -28.26 8.29
CA LEU A 38 -20.75 -27.46 7.90
C LEU A 38 -21.48 -26.89 9.11
N ALA A 39 -21.63 -27.67 10.18
CA ALA A 39 -22.22 -27.21 11.43
C ALA A 39 -21.36 -26.14 12.12
N VAL A 40 -20.01 -26.31 12.16
CA VAL A 40 -19.09 -25.30 12.68
C VAL A 40 -19.12 -24.04 11.80
N LYS A 41 -19.19 -24.20 10.47
CA LYS A 41 -19.30 -23.07 9.56
C LYS A 41 -20.62 -22.32 9.74
N SER A 42 -21.75 -23.02 9.87
CA SER A 42 -23.03 -22.38 10.15
C SER A 42 -23.08 -21.66 11.51
N LEU A 43 -22.41 -22.22 12.53
CA LEU A 43 -22.26 -21.58 13.83
C LEU A 43 -21.34 -20.35 13.77
N THR A 44 -20.24 -20.42 13.01
CA THR A 44 -19.36 -19.25 12.82
C THR A 44 -20.01 -18.17 11.94
N ASP A 45 -20.84 -18.53 10.97
CA ASP A 45 -21.58 -17.57 10.14
C ASP A 45 -22.77 -16.94 10.90
N SER A 46 -23.30 -17.61 11.93
CA SER A 46 -24.36 -17.07 12.80
C SER A 46 -23.84 -16.22 13.97
N LEU A 47 -22.55 -16.29 14.30
CA LEU A 47 -21.98 -15.40 15.29
C LEU A 47 -21.92 -13.97 14.73
N PRO A 48 -22.39 -12.95 15.48
CA PRO A 48 -22.23 -11.57 15.03
C PRO A 48 -20.74 -11.32 14.81
N ARG A 49 -20.39 -11.04 13.56
CA ARG A 49 -19.01 -10.73 13.17
C ARG A 49 -18.54 -9.62 14.07
N ALA A 50 -17.57 -9.90 14.95
CA ALA A 50 -17.05 -8.90 15.87
C ALA A 50 -16.76 -7.61 15.09
N ALA A 51 -17.35 -6.51 15.51
CA ALA A 51 -17.24 -5.24 14.80
C ALA A 51 -15.74 -4.93 14.64
N LYS A 52 -15.30 -4.73 13.40
CA LYS A 52 -13.89 -4.50 13.07
C LYS A 52 -13.45 -3.21 13.77
N VAL A 53 -12.53 -3.32 14.72
CA VAL A 53 -12.02 -2.15 15.44
C VAL A 53 -11.29 -1.24 14.46
N ASN A 54 -11.66 0.03 14.43
CA ASN A 54 -11.02 1.01 13.60
C ASN A 54 -9.92 1.72 14.38
N ILE A 55 -8.72 1.83 13.80
CA ILE A 55 -7.57 2.46 14.45
C ILE A 55 -7.82 3.95 14.77
N TYR A 56 -8.71 4.62 14.03
CA TYR A 56 -9.05 6.01 14.26
C TYR A 56 -10.02 6.22 15.44
N ASP A 57 -10.72 5.17 15.88
CA ASP A 57 -11.57 5.20 17.07
C ASP A 57 -10.77 4.98 18.35
N LEU A 58 -9.56 4.44 18.24
CA LEU A 58 -8.65 4.25 19.37
C LEU A 58 -7.86 5.53 19.67
N PRO A 59 -7.43 5.75 20.93
CA PRO A 59 -6.47 6.79 21.26
C PRO A 59 -5.18 6.64 20.44
N TYR A 60 -4.52 7.78 20.13
CA TYR A 60 -3.23 7.71 19.46
C TYR A 60 -2.23 6.89 20.28
N SER A 61 -1.63 5.91 19.62
CA SER A 61 -0.56 5.10 20.20
C SER A 61 0.37 4.60 19.08
N ARG A 62 1.67 4.57 19.36
CA ARG A 62 2.65 3.95 18.46
C ARG A 62 2.56 2.43 18.46
N LYS A 63 2.05 1.85 19.56
CA LYS A 63 1.94 0.40 19.78
C LYS A 63 0.58 -0.18 19.41
N ALA A 64 -0.47 0.65 19.35
CA ALA A 64 -1.82 0.17 19.00
C ALA A 64 -1.81 -0.48 17.63
N SER A 65 -2.42 -1.66 17.54
CA SER A 65 -2.45 -2.49 16.33
C SER A 65 -3.80 -3.18 16.21
N CYS A 66 -4.46 -2.95 15.08
CA CYS A 66 -5.68 -3.64 14.64
C CYS A 66 -5.61 -3.81 13.12
N PRO A 67 -4.65 -4.59 12.60
CA PRO A 67 -4.27 -4.59 11.19
C PRO A 67 -5.34 -5.18 10.28
N ASP A 68 -5.60 -4.49 9.17
CA ASP A 68 -6.41 -4.98 8.07
C ASP A 68 -5.51 -5.57 6.97
N TRP A 69 -5.24 -6.86 7.05
CA TRP A 69 -4.41 -7.56 6.08
C TRP A 69 -5.02 -7.59 4.67
N GLY A 70 -6.33 -7.71 4.55
CA GLY A 70 -7.00 -7.70 3.24
C GLY A 70 -6.83 -6.35 2.56
N ARG A 71 -6.97 -5.26 3.31
CA ARG A 71 -6.74 -3.91 2.83
C ARG A 71 -5.27 -3.67 2.51
N LEU A 72 -4.33 -4.25 3.26
CA LEU A 72 -2.90 -4.12 2.99
C LEU A 72 -2.55 -4.61 1.58
N TRP A 73 -3.06 -5.79 1.19
CA TRP A 73 -2.82 -6.32 -0.16
C TRP A 73 -3.42 -5.44 -1.26
N LEU A 74 -4.60 -4.88 -1.01
CA LEU A 74 -5.20 -3.93 -1.94
C LEU A 74 -4.35 -2.65 -2.06
N ASN A 75 -3.90 -2.10 -0.93
CA ASN A 75 -3.00 -0.95 -0.90
C ASN A 75 -1.70 -1.23 -1.65
N THR A 76 -1.12 -2.42 -1.45
CA THR A 76 0.09 -2.86 -2.16
C THR A 76 -0.13 -2.94 -3.66
N GLY A 77 -1.27 -3.46 -4.11
CA GLY A 77 -1.63 -3.52 -5.53
C GLY A 77 -1.77 -2.13 -6.16
N VAL A 78 -2.40 -1.19 -5.44
CA VAL A 78 -2.53 0.21 -5.90
C VAL A 78 -1.18 0.93 -5.90
N LEU A 79 -0.33 0.69 -4.89
CA LEU A 79 1.03 1.23 -4.86
C LEU A 79 1.85 0.71 -6.04
N ALA A 80 1.86 -0.60 -6.29
CA ALA A 80 2.55 -1.19 -7.43
C ALA A 80 2.08 -0.60 -8.77
N ALA A 81 0.77 -0.42 -8.95
CA ALA A 81 0.23 0.24 -10.14
C ALA A 81 0.67 1.71 -10.23
N GLY A 82 0.72 2.42 -9.10
CA GLY A 82 1.21 3.78 -9.01
C GLY A 82 2.70 3.90 -9.35
N GLU A 83 3.53 2.98 -8.87
CA GLU A 83 4.96 2.92 -9.16
C GLU A 83 5.23 2.63 -10.64
N LEU A 84 4.50 1.68 -11.24
CA LEU A 84 4.59 1.44 -12.69
C LEU A 84 4.15 2.66 -13.50
N THR A 85 3.12 3.37 -13.05
CA THR A 85 2.68 4.62 -13.69
C THR A 85 3.74 5.70 -13.55
N MET A 86 4.33 5.83 -12.36
CA MET A 86 5.42 6.78 -12.10
C MET A 86 6.63 6.47 -12.99
N LEU A 87 7.03 5.20 -13.10
CA LEU A 87 8.08 4.80 -14.03
C LEU A 87 7.79 5.27 -15.46
N GLY A 88 6.54 5.10 -15.92
CA GLY A 88 6.11 5.60 -17.24
C GLY A 88 6.24 7.12 -17.36
N VAL A 89 5.87 7.88 -16.32
CA VAL A 89 6.00 9.34 -16.28
C VAL A 89 7.48 9.75 -16.31
N LEU A 90 8.33 9.10 -15.50
CA LEU A 90 9.78 9.38 -15.48
C LEU A 90 10.45 9.12 -16.83
N GLN A 91 9.97 8.14 -17.60
CA GLN A 91 10.42 7.90 -18.97
C GLN A 91 10.17 9.09 -19.90
N LEU A 92 9.12 9.88 -19.66
CA LEU A 92 8.76 11.04 -20.47
C LEU A 92 9.56 12.30 -20.11
N LEU A 93 10.15 12.33 -18.90
CA LEU A 93 10.96 13.47 -18.45
C LEU A 93 12.30 13.53 -19.22
N PRO A 94 12.91 14.71 -19.37
CA PRO A 94 14.22 14.84 -19.99
C PRO A 94 15.32 14.20 -19.12
N GLU A 95 16.42 13.75 -19.73
CA GLU A 95 17.52 13.05 -19.05
C GLU A 95 18.15 13.86 -17.91
N ASN A 96 18.21 15.19 -18.05
CA ASN A 96 18.74 16.06 -17.01
C ASN A 96 17.85 16.14 -15.76
N ALA A 97 16.59 15.71 -15.83
CA ALA A 97 15.70 15.67 -14.69
C ALA A 97 15.87 14.36 -13.90
N THR A 98 16.03 13.23 -14.59
CA THR A 98 16.11 11.89 -13.97
C THR A 98 17.53 11.38 -13.80
N ALA A 99 18.53 12.08 -14.30
CA ALA A 99 19.93 11.63 -14.44
C ALA A 99 20.10 10.29 -15.22
N TRP A 100 19.02 9.78 -15.81
CA TRP A 100 19.03 8.52 -16.57
C TRP A 100 19.63 8.70 -17.96
N ASN A 101 20.66 7.92 -18.29
CA ASN A 101 21.16 7.82 -19.65
C ASN A 101 20.26 6.87 -20.45
N LYS A 102 19.22 7.41 -21.08
CA LYS A 102 18.16 6.63 -21.75
C LYS A 102 18.70 5.87 -22.97
N GLU A 103 19.63 6.44 -23.71
CA GLU A 103 20.26 5.77 -24.84
C GLU A 103 20.98 4.50 -24.38
N ARG A 104 21.80 4.59 -23.35
CA ARG A 104 22.49 3.43 -22.76
C ARG A 104 21.52 2.40 -22.20
N ILE A 105 20.47 2.84 -21.50
CA ILE A 105 19.47 1.93 -20.91
C ILE A 105 18.72 1.21 -22.01
N THR A 106 18.30 1.91 -23.08
CA THR A 106 17.53 1.31 -24.18
C THR A 106 18.37 0.37 -25.04
N SER A 107 19.69 0.48 -25.04
CA SER A 107 20.58 -0.48 -25.72
C SER A 107 20.53 -1.90 -25.10
N ILE A 108 20.05 -2.03 -23.84
CA ILE A 108 19.88 -3.30 -23.16
C ILE A 108 18.44 -3.78 -23.35
N PRO A 109 18.20 -5.05 -23.82
CA PRO A 109 16.85 -5.60 -23.93
C PRO A 109 16.11 -5.49 -22.59
N PHE A 110 14.85 -5.07 -22.60
CA PHE A 110 14.06 -4.75 -21.42
C PHE A 110 14.14 -5.83 -20.32
N TRP A 111 13.89 -7.11 -20.69
CA TRP A 111 13.93 -8.25 -19.75
C TRP A 111 15.32 -8.59 -19.18
N LYS A 112 16.40 -8.02 -19.76
CA LYS A 112 17.76 -8.17 -19.24
C LYS A 112 18.17 -7.02 -18.32
N ARG A 113 17.47 -5.90 -18.36
CA ARG A 113 17.83 -4.68 -17.59
C ARG A 113 17.83 -4.94 -16.11
N TRP A 114 16.78 -5.55 -15.60
CA TRP A 114 16.66 -5.88 -14.18
C TRP A 114 17.85 -6.68 -13.67
N SER A 115 18.13 -7.82 -14.30
CA SER A 115 19.26 -8.66 -13.89
C SER A 115 20.61 -7.95 -14.09
N TYR A 116 20.74 -7.13 -15.13
CA TYR A 116 21.93 -6.34 -15.38
C TYR A 116 22.20 -5.31 -14.29
N HIS A 117 21.18 -4.62 -13.79
CA HIS A 117 21.32 -3.61 -12.76
C HIS A 117 21.48 -4.25 -11.37
N VAL A 118 20.62 -5.20 -11.02
CA VAL A 118 20.64 -5.86 -9.70
C VAL A 118 21.93 -6.66 -9.48
N SER A 119 22.46 -7.35 -10.51
CA SER A 119 23.70 -8.12 -10.37
C SER A 119 24.94 -7.28 -10.07
N ARG A 120 24.91 -5.98 -10.36
CA ARG A 120 26.00 -5.04 -10.09
C ARG A 120 26.00 -4.49 -8.68
N GLY A 121 24.94 -4.76 -7.93
CA GLY A 121 24.75 -4.26 -6.57
C GLY A 121 24.42 -2.77 -6.51
N PRO A 122 24.04 -2.28 -5.33
CA PRO A 122 23.65 -0.90 -5.13
C PRO A 122 24.85 0.03 -5.22
N VAL A 123 24.58 1.26 -5.67
CA VAL A 123 25.59 2.33 -5.85
C VAL A 123 25.07 3.62 -5.22
N TRP A 124 25.97 4.58 -4.94
CA TRP A 124 25.54 5.95 -4.72
C TRP A 124 25.07 6.53 -6.05
N ASP A 125 23.86 7.05 -6.08
CA ASP A 125 23.33 7.68 -7.27
C ASP A 125 23.74 9.14 -7.38
N GLY A 126 23.48 9.71 -8.56
CA GLY A 126 23.72 11.12 -8.86
C GLY A 126 22.42 11.87 -9.09
N ASP A 127 21.31 11.39 -8.59
CA ASP A 127 19.99 11.94 -8.81
C ASP A 127 19.83 13.37 -8.33
N ASN A 128 18.88 14.07 -8.93
CA ASN A 128 18.58 15.44 -8.57
C ASN A 128 18.13 15.54 -7.10
N VAL A 129 18.55 16.63 -6.44
CA VAL A 129 18.18 16.95 -5.04
C VAL A 129 16.66 16.86 -4.80
N VAL A 130 15.83 17.21 -5.77
CA VAL A 130 14.37 17.12 -5.65
C VAL A 130 13.91 15.67 -5.54
N PHE A 131 14.50 14.75 -6.31
CA PHE A 131 14.17 13.33 -6.20
C PHE A 131 14.60 12.78 -4.86
N ASN A 132 15.87 12.93 -4.49
CA ASN A 132 16.43 12.29 -3.32
C ASN A 132 15.93 12.89 -1.99
N TYR A 133 15.69 14.22 -1.92
CA TYR A 133 15.39 14.88 -0.64
C TYR A 133 13.94 15.38 -0.52
N ILE A 134 13.13 15.30 -1.57
CA ILE A 134 11.72 15.69 -1.53
C ILE A 134 10.82 14.53 -1.94
N LEU A 135 11.05 13.92 -3.11
CA LEU A 135 10.16 12.90 -3.65
C LEU A 135 10.31 11.55 -2.93
N HIS A 136 11.53 11.07 -2.69
CA HIS A 136 11.77 9.83 -1.95
C HIS A 136 11.27 9.91 -0.48
N PRO A 137 11.55 10.98 0.31
CA PRO A 137 10.93 11.16 1.61
C PRO A 137 9.40 11.18 1.59
N TYR A 138 8.80 11.84 0.61
CA TYR A 138 7.35 11.86 0.46
C TYR A 138 6.80 10.48 0.08
N ALA A 139 7.42 9.80 -0.90
CA ALA A 139 7.04 8.43 -1.28
C ALA A 139 7.12 7.47 -0.08
N GLY A 140 8.21 7.54 0.70
CA GLY A 140 8.35 6.78 1.93
C GLY A 140 7.21 7.04 2.93
N ALA A 141 6.81 8.31 3.09
CA ALA A 141 5.67 8.65 3.95
C ALA A 141 4.34 8.08 3.42
N VAL A 142 4.13 8.09 2.10
CA VAL A 142 2.97 7.47 1.45
C VAL A 142 2.96 5.95 1.67
N TYR A 143 4.10 5.28 1.51
CA TYR A 143 4.23 3.85 1.78
C TYR A 143 3.93 3.53 3.25
N TYR A 144 4.50 4.29 4.18
CA TYR A 144 4.23 4.17 5.61
C TYR A 144 2.74 4.32 5.92
N MET A 145 2.08 5.34 5.37
CA MET A 145 0.65 5.60 5.54
C MET A 145 -0.22 4.50 4.95
N GLY A 146 0.23 3.83 3.89
CA GLY A 146 -0.44 2.67 3.30
C GLY A 146 -0.74 1.55 4.29
N ALA A 147 0.11 1.37 5.31
CA ALA A 147 -0.12 0.42 6.40
C ALA A 147 -0.67 1.09 7.67
N ARG A 148 -0.16 2.28 8.01
CA ARG A 148 -0.50 2.96 9.28
C ARG A 148 -1.98 3.30 9.41
N SER A 149 -2.58 3.77 8.32
CA SER A 149 -3.99 4.17 8.25
C SER A 149 -4.97 3.00 8.33
N ILE A 150 -4.51 1.78 8.10
CA ILE A 150 -5.34 0.56 8.14
C ILE A 150 -5.07 -0.30 9.38
N GLY A 151 -4.44 0.28 10.40
CA GLY A 151 -4.36 -0.29 11.73
C GLY A 151 -3.05 -0.98 12.08
N PHE A 152 -2.01 -0.91 11.27
CA PHE A 152 -0.69 -1.37 11.67
C PHE A 152 -0.07 -0.41 12.70
N ASN A 153 0.69 -0.97 13.66
CA ASN A 153 1.47 -0.16 14.59
C ASN A 153 2.67 0.50 13.89
N GLN A 154 3.38 1.35 14.60
CA GLN A 154 4.53 2.09 14.04
C GLN A 154 5.59 1.16 13.42
N LEU A 155 5.97 0.08 14.12
CA LEU A 155 6.96 -0.87 13.61
C LEU A 155 6.45 -1.63 12.38
N GLY A 156 5.22 -2.12 12.40
CA GLY A 156 4.62 -2.83 11.28
C GLY A 156 4.52 -1.93 10.04
N SER A 157 4.16 -0.65 10.23
CA SER A 157 4.11 0.33 9.14
C SER A 157 5.49 0.67 8.60
N PHE A 158 6.51 0.74 9.46
CA PHE A 158 7.89 0.92 9.03
C PHE A 158 8.41 -0.28 8.22
N LEU A 159 8.16 -1.50 8.69
CA LEU A 159 8.56 -2.71 7.96
C LEU A 159 7.87 -2.81 6.60
N TYR A 160 6.59 -2.44 6.53
CA TYR A 160 5.88 -2.35 5.26
C TYR A 160 6.48 -1.29 4.34
N CYS A 161 6.73 -0.08 4.85
CA CYS A 161 7.40 0.98 4.10
C CYS A 161 8.77 0.52 3.58
N PHE A 162 9.57 -0.12 4.42
CA PHE A 162 10.88 -0.69 4.04
C PHE A 162 10.74 -1.73 2.92
N ALA A 163 9.74 -2.62 3.01
CA ALA A 163 9.53 -3.64 1.99
C ALA A 163 9.08 -3.01 0.65
N VAL A 164 8.15 -2.05 0.68
CA VAL A 164 7.68 -1.38 -0.54
C VAL A 164 8.78 -0.54 -1.16
N SER A 165 9.46 0.31 -0.39
CA SER A 165 10.52 1.16 -0.95
C SER A 165 11.69 0.37 -1.50
N ASN A 166 12.15 -0.66 -0.78
CA ASN A 166 13.38 -1.34 -1.16
C ASN A 166 13.14 -2.53 -2.11
N VAL A 167 12.10 -3.34 -1.84
CA VAL A 167 11.88 -4.55 -2.64
C VAL A 167 11.02 -4.24 -3.86
N LEU A 168 9.93 -3.47 -3.68
CA LEU A 168 9.02 -3.22 -4.78
C LEU A 168 9.54 -2.11 -5.70
N TRP A 169 10.02 -0.99 -5.15
CA TRP A 169 10.54 0.13 -5.93
C TRP A 169 12.00 -0.10 -6.34
N GLU A 170 12.97 0.02 -5.45
CA GLU A 170 14.41 0.01 -5.75
C GLU A 170 14.89 -1.24 -6.49
N TYR A 171 14.62 -2.41 -5.91
CA TYR A 171 15.00 -3.71 -6.51
C TYR A 171 13.94 -4.25 -7.48
N GLY A 172 12.74 -3.71 -7.46
CA GLY A 172 11.64 -4.13 -8.33
C GLY A 172 11.55 -3.27 -9.58
N VAL A 173 10.79 -2.18 -9.47
CA VAL A 173 10.38 -1.36 -10.63
C VAL A 173 11.54 -0.53 -11.18
N GLU A 174 12.29 0.17 -10.32
CA GLU A 174 13.34 1.09 -10.73
C GLU A 174 14.57 0.36 -11.29
N ALA A 175 14.84 -0.86 -10.82
CA ALA A 175 15.93 -1.69 -11.33
C ALA A 175 15.83 -2.02 -12.83
N PHE A 176 14.69 -1.77 -13.48
CA PHE A 176 14.60 -1.82 -14.94
C PHE A 176 15.25 -0.62 -15.61
N MET A 177 15.52 0.46 -14.89
CA MET A 177 16.07 1.70 -15.42
C MET A 177 17.48 1.97 -14.91
N GLU A 178 17.74 1.74 -13.62
CA GLU A 178 19.04 1.99 -13.02
C GLU A 178 19.40 1.00 -11.94
N LYS A 179 20.59 1.14 -11.38
CA LYS A 179 21.03 0.32 -10.25
C LYS A 179 20.38 0.82 -8.98
N PRO A 180 20.03 -0.08 -8.03
CA PRO A 180 19.52 0.34 -6.74
C PRO A 180 20.43 1.37 -6.06
N SER A 181 19.85 2.42 -5.49
CA SER A 181 20.56 3.47 -4.79
C SER A 181 20.81 3.11 -3.33
N ILE A 182 22.07 3.19 -2.86
CA ILE A 182 22.40 3.02 -1.45
C ILE A 182 21.69 4.09 -0.60
N GLN A 183 21.62 5.31 -1.15
CA GLN A 183 21.02 6.45 -0.50
C GLN A 183 19.52 6.23 -0.27
N ASP A 184 18.80 5.78 -1.30
CA ASP A 184 17.35 5.65 -1.24
C ASP A 184 16.90 4.40 -0.47
N LEU A 185 17.70 3.33 -0.50
CA LEU A 185 17.50 2.16 0.36
C LEU A 185 17.45 2.51 1.85
N ILE A 186 18.09 3.62 2.25
CA ILE A 186 18.15 4.07 3.64
C ILE A 186 17.23 5.28 3.88
N LEU A 187 17.32 6.28 3.01
CA LEU A 187 16.63 7.57 3.18
C LEU A 187 15.12 7.42 3.06
N THR A 188 14.64 6.69 2.05
CA THR A 188 13.22 6.53 1.80
C THR A 188 12.48 5.88 2.98
N PRO A 189 12.88 4.72 3.53
CA PRO A 189 12.18 4.13 4.66
C PRO A 189 12.36 4.91 5.97
N LEU A 190 13.53 5.51 6.23
CA LEU A 190 13.74 6.28 7.45
C LEU A 190 12.96 7.59 7.46
N SER A 191 13.00 8.33 6.35
CA SER A 191 12.17 9.53 6.19
C SER A 191 10.68 9.19 6.17
N GLY A 192 10.32 8.05 5.58
CA GLY A 192 8.97 7.49 5.60
C GLY A 192 8.47 7.25 7.01
N LEU A 193 9.28 6.70 7.91
CA LEU A 193 8.95 6.55 9.32
C LEU A 193 8.70 7.92 10.00
N LEU A 194 9.60 8.87 9.80
CA LEU A 194 9.52 10.18 10.46
C LEU A 194 8.36 11.02 9.92
N LEU A 195 8.34 11.23 8.62
CA LEU A 195 7.34 12.06 7.95
C LEU A 195 5.97 11.38 7.95
N GLY A 196 5.92 10.06 7.75
CA GLY A 196 4.69 9.28 7.76
C GLY A 196 4.00 9.30 9.11
N GLU A 197 4.74 9.30 10.24
CA GLU A 197 4.11 9.44 11.56
C GLU A 197 3.57 10.86 11.80
N VAL A 198 4.19 11.89 11.21
CA VAL A 198 3.63 13.25 11.17
C VAL A 198 2.34 13.24 10.34
N PHE A 199 2.36 12.65 9.15
CA PHE A 199 1.18 12.52 8.28
C PHE A 199 0.04 11.79 8.99
N TYR A 200 0.35 10.72 9.71
CA TYR A 200 -0.65 9.98 10.49
C TYR A 200 -1.31 10.85 11.57
N LYS A 201 -0.53 11.68 12.29
CA LYS A 201 -1.08 12.62 13.29
C LYS A 201 -1.96 13.68 12.64
N VAL A 202 -1.53 14.24 11.51
CA VAL A 202 -2.32 15.20 10.72
C VAL A 202 -3.62 14.55 10.25
N LYS A 203 -3.56 13.34 9.68
CA LYS A 203 -4.73 12.59 9.24
C LYS A 203 -5.70 12.34 10.39
N ARG A 204 -5.20 11.91 11.56
CA ARG A 204 -6.05 11.72 12.76
C ARG A 204 -6.75 12.99 13.19
N ASN A 205 -6.06 14.13 13.16
CA ASN A 205 -6.67 15.42 13.48
C ASN A 205 -7.81 15.72 12.52
N ILE A 206 -7.59 15.55 11.21
CA ILE A 206 -8.62 15.78 10.18
C ILE A 206 -9.82 14.86 10.40
N VAL A 207 -9.59 13.56 10.65
CA VAL A 207 -10.64 12.57 10.92
C VAL A 207 -11.43 12.94 12.17
N ASN A 208 -10.76 13.25 13.28
CA ASN A 208 -11.41 13.64 14.54
C ASN A 208 -12.26 14.91 14.43
N ASN A 209 -11.91 15.80 13.48
CA ASN A 209 -12.65 17.03 13.19
C ASN A 209 -13.68 16.86 12.05
N GLY A 210 -14.10 15.63 11.73
CA GLY A 210 -15.11 15.35 10.70
C GLY A 210 -14.66 15.72 9.29
N TYR A 211 -13.41 15.39 8.94
CA TYR A 211 -12.76 15.76 7.68
C TYR A 211 -12.71 17.28 7.45
N ARG A 212 -12.49 18.03 8.52
CA ARG A 212 -12.29 19.47 8.47
C ARG A 212 -10.89 19.84 8.93
N LEU A 213 -10.28 20.78 8.23
CA LEU A 213 -9.06 21.44 8.61
C LEU A 213 -9.29 22.96 8.52
N TRP A 214 -8.93 23.71 9.56
CA TRP A 214 -9.21 25.14 9.68
C TRP A 214 -10.69 25.50 9.45
N GLY A 215 -11.61 24.65 9.94
CA GLY A 215 -13.07 24.82 9.74
C GLY A 215 -13.59 24.45 8.34
N SER A 216 -12.72 24.19 7.36
CA SER A 216 -13.05 23.91 5.96
C SER A 216 -12.98 22.42 5.64
N ARG A 217 -14.04 21.88 5.04
CA ARG A 217 -14.06 20.51 4.48
C ARG A 217 -13.18 20.39 3.24
N PHE A 218 -13.08 21.45 2.44
CA PHE A 218 -12.24 21.45 1.25
C PHE A 218 -10.77 21.18 1.65
N TRP A 219 -10.22 21.99 2.54
CA TRP A 219 -8.85 21.81 3.03
C TRP A 219 -8.65 20.49 3.78
N GLY A 220 -9.68 20.04 4.54
CA GLY A 220 -9.64 18.73 5.18
C GLY A 220 -9.47 17.59 4.18
N ASN A 221 -10.22 17.59 3.07
CA ASN A 221 -10.10 16.56 2.04
C ASN A 221 -8.80 16.67 1.24
N VAL A 222 -8.37 17.88 0.87
CA VAL A 222 -7.11 18.09 0.13
C VAL A 222 -5.92 17.59 0.94
N VAL A 223 -5.81 18.00 2.20
CA VAL A 223 -4.69 17.58 3.04
C VAL A 223 -4.78 16.10 3.39
N ALA A 224 -5.98 15.54 3.63
CA ALA A 224 -6.16 14.11 3.84
C ALA A 224 -5.66 13.29 2.65
N PHE A 225 -5.94 13.74 1.42
CA PHE A 225 -5.43 13.13 0.20
C PHE A 225 -3.91 13.26 0.08
N LEU A 226 -3.34 14.43 0.36
CA LEU A 226 -1.88 14.63 0.27
C LEU A 226 -1.09 13.78 1.28
N VAL A 227 -1.63 13.57 2.48
CA VAL A 227 -0.92 12.78 3.51
C VAL A 227 -1.20 11.28 3.42
N ASP A 228 -2.25 10.85 2.72
CA ASP A 228 -2.63 9.44 2.61
C ASP A 228 -3.36 9.14 1.28
N PRO A 229 -2.70 9.37 0.14
CA PRO A 229 -3.34 9.28 -1.17
C PRO A 229 -3.85 7.88 -1.46
N VAL A 230 -3.12 6.84 -1.05
CA VAL A 230 -3.48 5.43 -1.33
C VAL A 230 -4.83 5.09 -0.69
N ASN A 231 -4.99 5.33 0.61
CA ASN A 231 -6.24 5.01 1.29
C ASN A 231 -7.39 5.92 0.88
N GLU A 232 -7.13 7.19 0.51
CA GLU A 232 -8.18 8.08 -0.02
C GLU A 232 -8.64 7.63 -1.41
N VAL A 233 -7.72 7.25 -2.32
CA VAL A 233 -8.08 6.74 -3.67
C VAL A 233 -8.87 5.44 -3.55
N ILE A 234 -8.36 4.47 -2.79
CA ILE A 234 -9.06 3.19 -2.62
C ILE A 234 -10.39 3.39 -1.90
N GLY A 235 -10.46 4.39 -1.02
CA GLY A 235 -11.69 4.78 -0.33
C GLY A 235 -12.85 5.14 -1.25
N LEU A 236 -12.56 5.50 -2.51
CA LEU A 236 -13.57 5.76 -3.53
C LEU A 236 -14.26 4.46 -4.03
N PHE A 237 -13.60 3.30 -3.90
CA PHE A 237 -14.07 2.05 -4.49
C PHE A 237 -14.37 0.96 -3.44
N ALA A 238 -13.59 0.90 -2.36
CA ALA A 238 -13.61 -0.22 -1.41
C ALA A 238 -13.86 0.22 0.05
N GLY A 239 -14.42 1.39 0.25
CA GLY A 239 -14.61 2.00 1.57
C GLY A 239 -13.33 2.63 2.13
N ASN A 240 -13.49 3.64 2.98
CA ASN A 240 -12.39 4.37 3.61
C ASN A 240 -12.47 4.21 5.13
N PRO A 241 -11.51 3.50 5.77
CA PRO A 241 -11.53 3.29 7.23
C PRO A 241 -11.65 4.59 8.03
N CYS A 242 -11.00 5.66 7.53
CA CYS A 242 -11.06 6.97 8.18
C CYS A 242 -12.47 7.59 8.15
N ARG A 243 -13.22 7.37 7.06
CA ARG A 243 -14.59 7.87 6.89
C ARG A 243 -15.61 6.97 7.58
N GLU A 244 -15.30 5.68 7.69
CA GLU A 244 -16.12 4.72 8.45
C GLU A 244 -16.15 5.01 9.94
N SER A 245 -15.03 5.47 10.51
CA SER A 245 -14.96 5.99 11.89
C SER A 245 -15.95 7.14 12.14
N LEU A 246 -16.33 7.87 11.11
CA LEU A 246 -17.24 9.02 11.19
C LEU A 246 -18.72 8.67 10.98
N LYS A 247 -19.05 7.46 10.52
CA LYS A 247 -20.46 7.06 10.22
C LYS A 247 -21.42 7.25 11.40
N GLY A 248 -20.92 7.15 12.64
CA GLY A 248 -21.67 7.48 13.83
C GLY A 248 -21.72 8.98 14.19
N LYS A 249 -20.95 9.82 13.49
CA LYS A 249 -20.77 11.26 13.80
C LYS A 249 -21.25 12.18 12.68
N SER A 250 -21.51 11.66 11.49
CA SER A 250 -21.93 12.43 10.31
C SER A 250 -23.35 12.05 9.90
N ARG A 251 -24.17 13.06 9.61
CA ARG A 251 -25.52 12.88 9.07
C ARG A 251 -25.57 12.66 7.55
N VAL A 252 -24.44 12.65 6.87
CA VAL A 252 -24.40 12.51 5.41
C VAL A 252 -23.45 11.39 5.04
N ASP A 253 -24.00 10.32 4.49
CA ASP A 253 -23.24 9.18 3.95
C ASP A 253 -23.22 9.28 2.41
N VAL A 254 -22.05 9.36 1.84
CA VAL A 254 -21.86 9.37 0.38
C VAL A 254 -21.25 8.02 -0.01
N SER A 255 -21.99 7.19 -0.72
CA SER A 255 -21.50 5.95 -1.27
C SER A 255 -21.48 5.99 -2.79
N CYS A 256 -20.41 5.48 -3.39
CA CYS A 256 -20.29 5.30 -4.83
C CYS A 256 -20.16 3.80 -5.11
N THR A 257 -21.15 3.22 -5.79
CA THR A 257 -21.17 1.80 -6.11
C THR A 257 -21.05 1.62 -7.61
N PRO A 258 -19.98 1.00 -8.12
CA PRO A 258 -19.89 0.63 -9.52
C PRO A 258 -20.88 -0.52 -9.82
N TRP A 259 -21.52 -0.48 -10.99
CA TRP A 259 -22.37 -1.56 -11.48
C TRP A 259 -22.07 -1.85 -12.95
N ALA A 260 -22.21 -3.11 -13.32
CA ALA A 260 -22.10 -3.57 -14.68
C ALA A 260 -23.29 -4.48 -14.98
N VAL A 261 -23.97 -4.25 -16.10
CA VAL A 261 -25.05 -5.11 -16.59
C VAL A 261 -24.49 -5.90 -17.79
N PRO A 262 -24.37 -7.23 -17.67
CA PRO A 262 -23.89 -8.07 -18.77
C PRO A 262 -25.03 -8.30 -19.77
N PHE A 263 -25.19 -7.41 -20.74
CA PHE A 263 -25.97 -7.61 -21.93
C PHE A 263 -25.10 -7.41 -23.17
N ASP A 264 -25.52 -7.98 -24.32
CA ASP A 264 -24.92 -7.67 -25.62
C ASP A 264 -24.98 -6.15 -25.86
N GLY A 265 -23.88 -5.46 -25.60
CA GLY A 265 -23.79 -4.01 -25.60
C GLY A 265 -23.38 -3.38 -24.27
N GLY A 266 -23.03 -4.18 -23.26
CA GLY A 266 -22.59 -3.88 -21.91
C GLY A 266 -22.72 -2.44 -21.42
N ALA A 267 -23.59 -2.18 -20.45
CA ALA A 267 -23.67 -0.88 -19.78
C ALA A 267 -22.84 -0.91 -18.49
N TYR A 268 -22.00 0.11 -18.30
CA TYR A 268 -21.21 0.33 -17.09
C TYR A 268 -21.59 1.67 -16.47
N GLY A 269 -21.69 1.74 -15.17
CA GLY A 269 -22.03 2.97 -14.49
C GLY A 269 -21.64 2.99 -13.03
N PHE A 270 -21.85 4.15 -12.41
CA PHE A 270 -21.66 4.35 -10.98
C PHE A 270 -22.96 4.90 -10.40
N THR A 271 -23.41 4.36 -9.27
CA THR A 271 -24.46 4.95 -8.46
C THR A 271 -23.83 5.73 -7.33
N VAL A 272 -24.11 7.02 -7.28
CA VAL A 272 -23.74 7.87 -6.15
C VAL A 272 -24.99 8.02 -5.26
N SER A 273 -24.92 7.45 -4.04
CA SER A 273 -26.00 7.55 -3.07
C SER A 273 -25.62 8.55 -1.98
N LEU A 274 -26.52 9.50 -1.71
CA LEU A 274 -26.42 10.46 -0.62
C LEU A 274 -27.48 10.08 0.42
N ALA A 275 -27.07 9.59 1.60
CA ALA A 275 -27.94 9.39 2.75
C ALA A 275 -27.69 10.53 3.75
N MET A 276 -28.75 11.22 4.17
CA MET A 276 -28.73 12.29 5.18
C MET A 276 -29.28 11.80 6.51
#